data_75dde944e71f0bf6026b6116be35c3a9
#
_entry.id   75dde944e71f0bf6026b6116be35c3a9
#
_cell.length_a   1.000
_cell.length_b   1.000
_cell.length_c   1.000
_cell.angle_alpha   90.00
_cell.angle_beta   90.00
_cell.angle_gamma   90.00
#
_symmetry.space_group_name_H-M   'P 1'
#
loop_
_entity.id
_entity.type
_entity.pdbx_description
1 polymer ?
#
loop_
_entity_poly.entity_id
_entity_poly.type
_entity_poly.pdbx_seq_one_letter_code
_entity_poly.pdbx_strand_id
1 'polypeptide(L)'
;MKLYKLNSNSDVKSLFQNLGVTKEGSAILEQKSHLNFIYIKDLKSPAANILKQDALSIGADLAVPKETITCKSPLVDAILIANDKQLKELARKEKVQPFGLKEFAIHLNEFVVSPQDDFHVMGIINTNEDSFFQGSRFSGENALKHIETMIEEGASIIDLGGVSSRPGSLGVSDFEELARVKPIIDLIYEHKLFDKALFSLDSYSPVSLEYALQRGFSIVNDITALANDDVARVAAKYDATVVLMHMQGDPQSMQQEPFYENVLLEVDAFFEERIAKAKSFGINKIILDVGIGFGKSLEHNLKLLKHHEHFLHFGYPLLVGASRKSMIDKIIPTPIPERLAGSLALHLKAYEHGATILRVHDVKAHVQALSVLRALNLTI
;
A
#
# COMPACT_ATOMS: atom_id res chain seq x y z
N MET A 1 -35.35 8.66 -27.12
CA MET A 1 -33.97 8.35 -26.65
C MET A 1 -33.71 9.19 -25.40
N LYS A 2 -33.18 8.59 -24.32
CA LYS A 2 -32.79 9.29 -23.07
C LYS A 2 -31.35 9.00 -22.81
N LEU A 3 -30.59 9.98 -22.29
CA LEU A 3 -29.16 9.93 -22.06
C LEU A 3 -28.87 10.37 -20.62
N TYR A 4 -27.91 9.69 -19.97
CA TYR A 4 -27.29 10.15 -18.73
C TYR A 4 -25.81 9.75 -18.72
N LYS A 5 -25.00 10.53 -18.00
CA LYS A 5 -23.56 10.30 -17.91
C LYS A 5 -23.26 9.36 -16.74
N LEU A 6 -22.51 8.30 -16.99
CA LEU A 6 -21.99 7.41 -15.97
C LEU A 6 -20.75 8.03 -15.27
N ASN A 7 -20.51 7.62 -14.04
CA ASN A 7 -19.27 7.95 -13.35
C ASN A 7 -18.11 7.15 -13.99
N SER A 8 -16.90 7.75 -14.04
CA SER A 8 -15.70 7.08 -14.55
C SER A 8 -15.30 5.86 -13.72
N ASN A 9 -15.72 5.80 -12.45
CA ASN A 9 -15.44 4.69 -11.53
C ASN A 9 -16.54 3.63 -11.51
N SER A 10 -17.52 3.70 -12.43
CA SER A 10 -18.58 2.69 -12.55
C SER A 10 -18.00 1.32 -12.91
N ASP A 11 -18.54 0.25 -12.34
CA ASP A 11 -18.21 -1.12 -12.73
C ASP A 11 -18.69 -1.40 -14.17
N VAL A 12 -17.84 -1.03 -15.13
CA VAL A 12 -18.14 -1.19 -16.57
C VAL A 12 -18.32 -2.65 -16.97
N LYS A 13 -17.68 -3.58 -16.26
CA LYS A 13 -17.80 -5.02 -16.52
C LYS A 13 -19.21 -5.52 -16.24
N SER A 14 -19.75 -5.19 -15.07
CA SER A 14 -21.14 -5.50 -14.72
C SER A 14 -22.13 -4.78 -15.63
N LEU A 15 -21.87 -3.52 -16.01
CA LEU A 15 -22.68 -2.79 -17.00
C LEU A 15 -22.75 -3.50 -18.35
N PHE A 16 -21.61 -3.96 -18.87
CA PHE A 16 -21.57 -4.70 -20.14
C PHE A 16 -22.32 -6.04 -20.06
N GLN A 17 -22.20 -6.75 -18.94
CA GLN A 17 -22.95 -7.98 -18.69
C GLN A 17 -24.46 -7.73 -18.70
N ASN A 18 -24.93 -6.68 -18.02
CA ASN A 18 -26.36 -6.32 -17.97
C ASN A 18 -26.91 -5.89 -19.33
N LEU A 19 -26.07 -5.29 -20.19
CA LEU A 19 -26.42 -4.97 -21.58
C LEU A 19 -26.44 -6.21 -22.49
N GLY A 20 -26.00 -7.39 -22.01
CA GLY A 20 -25.91 -8.61 -22.80
C GLY A 20 -24.71 -8.62 -23.76
N VAL A 21 -23.65 -7.86 -23.49
CA VAL A 21 -22.40 -7.92 -24.26
C VAL A 21 -21.75 -9.29 -24.07
N THR A 22 -21.25 -9.89 -25.17
CA THR A 22 -20.56 -11.18 -25.10
C THR A 22 -19.31 -11.08 -24.19
N LYS A 23 -18.88 -12.22 -23.61
CA LYS A 23 -17.73 -12.27 -22.72
C LYS A 23 -16.47 -11.72 -23.39
N GLU A 24 -16.24 -12.08 -24.65
CA GLU A 24 -15.09 -11.62 -25.45
C GLU A 24 -15.19 -10.12 -25.76
N GLY A 25 -16.38 -9.63 -26.09
CA GLY A 25 -16.65 -8.22 -26.30
C GLY A 25 -16.45 -7.39 -25.03
N SER A 26 -16.96 -7.88 -23.90
CA SER A 26 -16.76 -7.23 -22.59
C SER A 26 -15.28 -7.08 -22.25
N ALA A 27 -14.48 -8.14 -22.38
CA ALA A 27 -13.05 -8.11 -22.11
C ALA A 27 -12.27 -7.10 -22.99
N ILE A 28 -12.70 -6.88 -24.22
CA ILE A 28 -12.11 -5.89 -25.14
C ILE A 28 -12.53 -4.47 -24.72
N LEU A 29 -13.79 -4.27 -24.35
CA LEU A 29 -14.32 -2.95 -23.98
C LEU A 29 -13.79 -2.49 -22.62
N GLU A 30 -13.66 -3.41 -21.67
CA GLU A 30 -13.10 -3.16 -20.34
C GLU A 30 -11.67 -2.57 -20.45
N GLN A 31 -10.80 -3.14 -21.29
CA GLN A 31 -9.45 -2.60 -21.53
C GLN A 31 -9.43 -1.20 -22.19
N LYS A 32 -10.56 -0.72 -22.73
CA LYS A 32 -10.69 0.61 -23.31
C LYS A 32 -11.29 1.64 -22.37
N SER A 33 -11.90 1.20 -21.26
CA SER A 33 -12.63 2.07 -20.34
C SER A 33 -11.74 2.73 -19.31
N HIS A 34 -10.54 2.17 -19.04
CA HIS A 34 -9.58 2.72 -18.10
C HIS A 34 -8.50 3.53 -18.82
N LEU A 35 -8.35 4.81 -18.45
CA LEU A 35 -7.37 5.74 -19.03
C LEU A 35 -6.22 5.95 -18.05
N ASN A 36 -5.00 5.64 -18.48
CA ASN A 36 -3.78 5.80 -17.71
C ASN A 36 -3.06 7.08 -18.08
N PHE A 37 -2.47 7.76 -17.08
CA PHE A 37 -1.55 8.88 -17.21
C PHE A 37 -0.22 8.48 -16.61
N ILE A 38 0.77 8.12 -17.45
CA ILE A 38 2.08 7.64 -16.99
C ILE A 38 3.11 8.74 -17.20
N TYR A 39 3.67 9.25 -16.07
CA TYR A 39 4.75 10.22 -16.11
C TYR A 39 6.08 9.50 -16.35
N ILE A 40 6.80 9.92 -17.39
CA ILE A 40 8.10 9.36 -17.78
C ILE A 40 9.15 10.43 -17.53
N LYS A 41 10.05 10.19 -16.58
CA LYS A 41 11.16 11.08 -16.23
C LYS A 41 12.40 10.74 -17.07
N ASP A 42 13.18 11.75 -17.45
CA ASP A 42 14.49 11.62 -18.10
C ASP A 42 14.49 10.76 -19.38
N LEU A 43 13.41 10.84 -20.17
CA LEU A 43 13.29 10.17 -21.46
C LEU A 43 14.24 10.78 -22.48
N LYS A 44 15.07 9.99 -23.18
CA LYS A 44 15.93 10.48 -24.26
C LYS A 44 15.10 11.13 -25.35
N SER A 45 15.46 12.32 -25.82
CA SER A 45 14.68 13.05 -26.83
C SER A 45 14.43 12.26 -28.12
N PRO A 46 15.38 11.47 -28.67
CA PRO A 46 15.09 10.58 -29.81
C PRO A 46 14.04 9.52 -29.46
N ALA A 47 14.10 8.93 -28.24
CA ALA A 47 13.10 7.97 -27.78
C ALA A 47 11.72 8.62 -27.64
N ALA A 48 11.65 9.84 -27.10
CA ALA A 48 10.40 10.59 -26.97
C ALA A 48 9.72 10.84 -28.32
N ASN A 49 10.51 11.14 -29.36
CA ASN A 49 9.99 11.34 -30.71
C ASN A 49 9.44 10.03 -31.30
N ILE A 50 10.14 8.90 -31.15
CA ILE A 50 9.67 7.57 -31.60
C ILE A 50 8.39 7.20 -30.84
N LEU A 51 8.42 7.22 -29.49
CA LEU A 51 7.31 6.87 -28.63
C LEU A 51 6.06 7.71 -28.95
N LYS A 52 6.23 9.01 -29.23
CA LYS A 52 5.13 9.88 -29.63
C LYS A 52 4.47 9.43 -30.94
N GLN A 53 5.25 9.11 -31.96
CA GLN A 53 4.72 8.63 -33.24
C GLN A 53 4.03 7.28 -33.10
N ASP A 54 4.61 6.38 -32.32
CA ASP A 54 4.03 5.06 -32.06
C ASP A 54 2.75 5.15 -31.23
N ALA A 55 2.69 6.03 -30.20
CA ALA A 55 1.47 6.31 -29.46
C ALA A 55 0.36 6.85 -30.36
N LEU A 56 0.63 7.89 -31.14
CA LEU A 56 -0.35 8.48 -32.09
C LEU A 56 -0.87 7.45 -33.08
N SER A 57 -0.02 6.55 -33.58
CA SER A 57 -0.40 5.52 -34.58
C SER A 57 -1.45 4.51 -34.05
N ILE A 58 -1.61 4.39 -32.73
CA ILE A 58 -2.59 3.50 -32.07
C ILE A 58 -3.70 4.29 -31.36
N GLY A 59 -3.76 5.62 -31.56
CA GLY A 59 -4.75 6.49 -30.95
C GLY A 59 -4.50 6.81 -29.47
N ALA A 60 -3.30 6.57 -28.97
CA ALA A 60 -2.78 7.08 -27.70
C ALA A 60 -2.09 8.43 -27.91
N ASP A 61 -1.66 9.09 -26.84
CA ASP A 61 -0.94 10.36 -26.92
C ASP A 61 0.29 10.37 -26.01
N LEU A 62 1.32 11.15 -26.42
CA LEU A 62 2.47 11.47 -25.58
C LEU A 62 2.65 13.00 -25.53
N ALA A 63 2.38 13.59 -24.36
CA ALA A 63 2.68 14.99 -24.11
C ALA A 63 4.18 15.15 -23.85
N VAL A 64 4.84 15.99 -24.64
CA VAL A 64 6.27 16.29 -24.55
C VAL A 64 6.53 17.78 -24.62
N PRO A 65 7.66 18.32 -24.12
CA PRO A 65 8.04 19.70 -24.29
C PRO A 65 8.10 20.11 -25.78
N LYS A 66 7.80 21.39 -26.05
CA LYS A 66 7.70 21.93 -27.42
C LYS A 66 8.92 21.64 -28.30
N GLU A 67 10.12 21.68 -27.73
CA GLU A 67 11.37 21.55 -28.50
C GLU A 67 11.92 20.11 -28.60
N THR A 68 11.17 19.11 -28.09
CA THR A 68 11.60 17.69 -28.10
C THR A 68 11.97 17.21 -29.52
N ILE A 69 11.23 17.66 -30.53
CA ILE A 69 11.47 17.26 -31.94
C ILE A 69 12.86 17.68 -32.43
N THR A 70 13.42 18.76 -31.90
CA THR A 70 14.74 19.26 -32.32
C THR A 70 15.89 18.57 -31.60
N CYS A 71 15.61 17.74 -30.60
CA CYS A 71 16.58 17.07 -29.73
C CYS A 71 17.62 18.04 -29.09
N LYS A 72 17.29 19.32 -28.91
CA LYS A 72 18.20 20.29 -28.26
C LYS A 72 18.51 19.91 -26.82
N SER A 73 17.52 19.43 -26.08
CA SER A 73 17.71 18.82 -24.76
C SER A 73 17.95 17.33 -24.93
N PRO A 74 18.98 16.73 -24.33
CA PRO A 74 19.24 15.29 -24.46
C PRO A 74 18.18 14.44 -23.76
N LEU A 75 17.60 14.95 -22.66
CA LEU A 75 16.57 14.30 -21.85
C LEU A 75 15.36 15.23 -21.74
N VAL A 76 14.17 14.65 -21.68
CA VAL A 76 12.89 15.35 -21.49
C VAL A 76 11.98 14.52 -20.58
N ASP A 77 11.10 15.19 -19.85
CA ASP A 77 10.00 14.55 -19.17
C ASP A 77 8.79 14.49 -20.10
N ALA A 78 7.99 13.43 -19.98
CA ALA A 78 6.81 13.22 -20.81
C ALA A 78 5.65 12.64 -19.99
N ILE A 79 4.42 12.77 -20.54
CA ILE A 79 3.23 12.11 -19.99
C ILE A 79 2.59 11.28 -21.11
N LEU A 80 2.58 9.97 -20.93
CA LEU A 80 1.84 9.06 -21.79
C LEU A 80 0.39 8.99 -21.35
N ILE A 81 -0.53 9.13 -22.31
CA ILE A 81 -1.99 9.04 -22.12
C ILE A 81 -2.48 7.89 -22.98
N ALA A 82 -2.87 6.79 -22.34
CA ALA A 82 -3.25 5.57 -23.04
C ALA A 82 -4.22 4.72 -22.20
N ASN A 83 -5.15 4.00 -22.84
CA ASN A 83 -5.91 2.96 -22.16
C ASN A 83 -5.14 1.64 -22.11
N ASP A 84 -5.61 0.65 -21.32
CA ASP A 84 -4.89 -0.60 -21.09
C ASP A 84 -4.62 -1.37 -22.38
N LYS A 85 -5.55 -1.34 -23.36
CA LYS A 85 -5.34 -1.95 -24.67
C LYS A 85 -4.19 -1.27 -25.41
N GLN A 86 -4.16 0.05 -25.37
CA GLN A 86 -3.11 0.84 -26.02
C GLN A 86 -1.75 0.65 -25.35
N LEU A 87 -1.69 0.54 -24.00
CA LEU A 87 -0.45 0.24 -23.29
C LEU A 87 0.13 -1.10 -23.72
N LYS A 88 -0.67 -2.15 -23.82
CA LYS A 88 -0.23 -3.48 -24.33
C LYS A 88 0.25 -3.43 -25.76
N GLU A 89 -0.43 -2.67 -26.62
CA GLU A 89 -0.05 -2.53 -28.02
C GLU A 89 1.24 -1.71 -28.17
N LEU A 90 1.38 -0.64 -27.40
CA LEU A 90 2.59 0.18 -27.35
C LEU A 90 3.77 -0.64 -26.84
N ALA A 91 3.61 -1.38 -25.74
CA ALA A 91 4.64 -2.28 -25.22
C ALA A 91 5.13 -3.27 -26.28
N ARG A 92 4.23 -3.81 -27.14
CA ARG A 92 4.61 -4.69 -28.25
C ARG A 92 5.45 -3.96 -29.31
N LYS A 93 5.09 -2.71 -29.65
CA LYS A 93 5.82 -1.90 -30.65
C LYS A 93 7.22 -1.51 -30.17
N GLU A 94 7.31 -1.08 -28.90
CA GLU A 94 8.56 -0.57 -28.32
C GLU A 94 9.62 -1.66 -28.09
N LYS A 95 9.27 -2.96 -28.08
CA LYS A 95 10.24 -4.08 -27.92
C LYS A 95 11.36 -4.11 -28.95
N VAL A 96 11.16 -3.50 -30.12
CA VAL A 96 12.14 -3.47 -31.23
C VAL A 96 12.76 -2.09 -31.42
N GLN A 97 12.35 -1.11 -30.60
CA GLN A 97 12.79 0.27 -30.71
C GLN A 97 14.11 0.53 -29.95
N PRO A 98 14.96 1.45 -30.43
CA PRO A 98 16.22 1.81 -29.79
C PRO A 98 16.03 2.79 -28.62
N PHE A 99 17.15 3.28 -28.09
CA PHE A 99 17.27 4.36 -27.10
C PHE A 99 16.67 4.08 -25.73
N GLY A 100 16.54 2.79 -25.32
CA GLY A 100 15.97 2.38 -24.03
C GLY A 100 14.46 2.08 -24.08
N LEU A 101 13.82 2.19 -25.25
CA LEU A 101 12.39 1.89 -25.40
C LEU A 101 12.07 0.40 -25.28
N LYS A 102 13.05 -0.49 -25.56
CA LYS A 102 12.89 -1.93 -25.34
C LYS A 102 12.72 -2.27 -23.86
N GLU A 103 13.51 -1.66 -22.99
CA GLU A 103 13.41 -1.79 -21.53
C GLU A 103 12.11 -1.14 -21.02
N PHE A 104 11.78 0.05 -21.52
CA PHE A 104 10.52 0.75 -21.23
C PHE A 104 9.29 -0.11 -21.56
N ALA A 105 9.33 -0.89 -22.65
CA ALA A 105 8.24 -1.78 -23.05
C ALA A 105 7.92 -2.87 -22.02
N ILE A 106 8.89 -3.29 -21.20
CA ILE A 106 8.68 -4.26 -20.13
C ILE A 106 7.80 -3.62 -19.05
N HIS A 107 8.17 -2.44 -18.58
CA HIS A 107 7.46 -1.71 -17.54
C HIS A 107 6.03 -1.29 -17.92
N LEU A 108 5.76 -1.00 -19.21
CA LEU A 108 4.42 -0.65 -19.66
C LEU A 108 3.37 -1.74 -19.36
N ASN A 109 3.74 -3.01 -19.40
CA ASN A 109 2.82 -4.10 -19.11
C ASN A 109 2.54 -4.25 -17.61
N GLU A 110 3.44 -3.78 -16.75
CA GLU A 110 3.30 -3.85 -15.29
C GLU A 110 2.23 -2.88 -14.77
N PHE A 111 1.97 -1.78 -15.51
CA PHE A 111 0.93 -0.81 -15.16
C PHE A 111 -0.49 -1.23 -15.56
N VAL A 112 -0.66 -2.33 -16.27
CA VAL A 112 -1.99 -2.86 -16.60
C VAL A 112 -2.45 -3.79 -15.47
N VAL A 113 -2.84 -3.21 -14.35
CA VAL A 113 -3.29 -3.93 -13.16
C VAL A 113 -4.73 -3.53 -12.84
N SER A 114 -5.57 -4.52 -12.52
CA SER A 114 -6.90 -4.25 -11.99
C SER A 114 -6.84 -4.18 -10.47
N PRO A 115 -7.39 -3.14 -9.83
CA PRO A 115 -7.54 -3.09 -8.38
C PRO A 115 -8.32 -4.31 -7.87
N GLN A 116 -7.98 -4.79 -6.68
CA GLN A 116 -8.75 -5.84 -6.01
C GLN A 116 -9.99 -5.22 -5.34
N ASP A 117 -11.14 -5.86 -5.45
CA ASP A 117 -12.40 -5.36 -4.88
C ASP A 117 -12.56 -5.65 -3.38
N ASP A 118 -11.72 -6.51 -2.81
CA ASP A 118 -11.77 -6.86 -1.40
C ASP A 118 -10.91 -5.93 -0.55
N PHE A 119 -11.35 -5.69 0.68
CA PHE A 119 -10.60 -4.94 1.67
C PHE A 119 -10.44 -5.72 2.97
N HIS A 120 -9.35 -5.46 3.67
CA HIS A 120 -9.05 -5.96 5.00
C HIS A 120 -8.87 -4.79 5.96
N VAL A 121 -9.54 -4.83 7.10
CA VAL A 121 -9.30 -3.88 8.18
C VAL A 121 -8.35 -4.53 9.18
N MET A 122 -7.19 -3.89 9.38
CA MET A 122 -6.17 -4.29 10.34
C MET A 122 -6.29 -3.42 11.60
N GLY A 123 -6.82 -4.00 12.68
CA GLY A 123 -6.99 -3.32 13.96
C GLY A 123 -5.68 -3.25 14.74
N ILE A 124 -5.35 -2.08 15.28
CA ILE A 124 -4.11 -1.80 16.01
C ILE A 124 -4.29 -2.06 17.51
N ILE A 125 -3.40 -2.84 18.11
CA ILE A 125 -3.25 -3.04 19.54
C ILE A 125 -1.83 -2.65 19.95
N ASN A 126 -1.69 -1.57 20.72
CA ASN A 126 -0.39 -1.14 21.26
C ASN A 126 -0.28 -1.47 22.74
N THR A 127 0.75 -2.21 23.13
CA THR A 127 0.99 -2.54 24.53
C THR A 127 1.56 -1.37 25.35
N ASN A 128 1.94 -0.27 24.70
CA ASN A 128 2.56 0.91 25.30
C ASN A 128 1.60 2.09 25.55
N GLU A 129 0.32 1.96 25.20
CA GLU A 129 -0.64 3.02 25.51
C GLU A 129 -0.97 2.96 27.01
N ASP A 130 -0.78 4.08 27.71
CA ASP A 130 -0.90 4.24 29.18
C ASP A 130 -2.23 3.71 29.76
N SER A 131 -3.25 3.55 28.94
CA SER A 131 -4.55 3.01 29.31
C SER A 131 -4.57 1.52 29.62
N PHE A 132 -3.59 0.73 29.14
CA PHE A 132 -3.54 -0.73 29.31
C PHE A 132 -2.51 -1.18 30.36
N PHE A 133 -1.53 -0.34 30.74
CA PHE A 133 -0.37 -0.77 31.52
C PHE A 133 -0.18 -0.09 32.89
N GLN A 134 -1.02 0.83 33.31
CA GLN A 134 -0.96 1.33 34.68
C GLN A 134 -1.45 0.28 35.69
N GLY A 135 -0.53 -0.60 36.04
CA GLY A 135 -0.66 -1.51 37.19
C GLY A 135 -1.28 -2.87 36.86
N SER A 136 -0.43 -3.84 36.51
CA SER A 136 -0.54 -5.29 36.76
C SER A 136 -1.78 -6.07 36.25
N ARG A 137 -1.60 -7.32 35.90
CA ARG A 137 -2.56 -8.45 35.69
C ARG A 137 -3.90 -8.20 34.98
N PHE A 138 -4.53 -7.04 35.07
CA PHE A 138 -5.75 -6.66 34.35
C PHE A 138 -5.49 -6.25 32.90
N SER A 139 -4.26 -6.01 32.52
CA SER A 139 -3.90 -5.52 31.18
C SER A 139 -4.12 -6.57 30.08
N GLY A 140 -3.81 -7.83 30.34
CA GLY A 140 -3.97 -8.93 29.37
C GLY A 140 -5.44 -9.22 29.06
N GLU A 141 -6.31 -9.33 30.05
CA GLU A 141 -7.75 -9.58 29.84
C GLU A 141 -8.45 -8.42 29.15
N ASN A 142 -8.06 -7.17 29.45
CA ASN A 142 -8.60 -6.01 28.76
C ASN A 142 -8.16 -5.96 27.29
N ALA A 143 -6.90 -6.29 27.02
CA ALA A 143 -6.41 -6.42 25.64
C ALA A 143 -7.14 -7.54 24.90
N LEU A 144 -7.38 -8.69 25.54
CA LEU A 144 -8.14 -9.80 24.98
C LEU A 144 -9.56 -9.36 24.58
N LYS A 145 -10.30 -8.75 25.50
CA LYS A 145 -11.66 -8.22 25.23
C LYS A 145 -11.66 -7.20 24.10
N HIS A 146 -10.64 -6.33 24.04
CA HIS A 146 -10.54 -5.35 22.97
C HIS A 146 -10.27 -6.01 21.62
N ILE A 147 -9.41 -7.03 21.57
CA ILE A 147 -9.17 -7.86 20.39
C ILE A 147 -10.46 -8.54 19.92
N GLU A 148 -11.18 -9.19 20.84
CA GLU A 148 -12.47 -9.82 20.53
C GLU A 148 -13.47 -8.81 19.97
N THR A 149 -13.58 -7.62 20.58
CA THR A 149 -14.43 -6.53 20.09
C THR A 149 -14.04 -6.10 18.66
N MET A 150 -12.75 -5.93 18.37
CA MET A 150 -12.29 -5.57 17.03
C MET A 150 -12.64 -6.64 15.99
N ILE A 151 -12.52 -7.93 16.36
CA ILE A 151 -12.90 -9.05 15.48
C ILE A 151 -14.41 -9.03 15.22
N GLU A 152 -15.24 -8.83 16.26
CA GLU A 152 -16.70 -8.70 16.15
C GLU A 152 -17.10 -7.46 15.32
N GLU A 153 -16.34 -6.38 15.37
CA GLU A 153 -16.52 -5.17 14.56
C GLU A 153 -16.08 -5.35 13.10
N GLY A 154 -15.47 -6.50 12.76
CA GLY A 154 -15.10 -6.87 11.40
C GLY A 154 -13.63 -6.68 11.04
N ALA A 155 -12.72 -6.56 12.01
CA ALA A 155 -11.29 -6.66 11.75
C ALA A 155 -10.95 -8.08 11.26
N SER A 156 -10.34 -8.19 10.11
CA SER A 156 -9.83 -9.46 9.56
C SER A 156 -8.37 -9.71 9.93
N ILE A 157 -7.67 -8.66 10.39
CA ILE A 157 -6.28 -8.71 10.85
C ILE A 157 -6.19 -7.93 12.16
N ILE A 158 -5.44 -8.45 13.12
CA ILE A 158 -5.08 -7.74 14.36
C ILE A 158 -3.56 -7.57 14.37
N ASP A 159 -3.10 -6.34 14.53
CA ASP A 159 -1.69 -5.99 14.56
C ASP A 159 -1.27 -5.56 15.97
N LEU A 160 -0.47 -6.41 16.62
CA LEU A 160 0.03 -6.22 17.98
C LEU A 160 1.40 -5.54 17.94
N GLY A 161 1.56 -4.40 18.63
CA GLY A 161 2.83 -3.69 18.77
C GLY A 161 3.34 -3.67 20.22
N GLY A 162 4.60 -4.09 20.41
CA GLY A 162 5.30 -4.08 21.72
C GLY A 162 6.16 -2.85 21.93
N VAL A 163 6.52 -2.17 20.87
CA VAL A 163 7.41 -1.01 20.84
C VAL A 163 6.72 0.14 20.13
N SER A 164 6.92 1.36 20.63
CA SER A 164 6.42 2.54 19.93
C SER A 164 7.29 2.82 18.71
N SER A 165 6.70 2.81 17.53
CA SER A 165 7.32 3.26 16.28
C SER A 165 7.11 4.76 16.01
N ARG A 166 6.56 5.51 16.98
CA ARG A 166 6.34 6.97 16.86
C ARG A 166 7.67 7.72 16.75
N PRO A 167 7.71 8.86 16.02
CA PRO A 167 8.91 9.69 15.96
C PRO A 167 9.44 10.05 17.35
N GLY A 168 10.76 9.86 17.56
CA GLY A 168 11.40 10.16 18.84
C GLY A 168 11.29 9.07 19.92
N SER A 169 10.68 7.92 19.62
CA SER A 169 10.62 6.79 20.58
C SER A 169 11.99 6.17 20.75
N LEU A 170 12.29 5.81 22.02
CA LEU A 170 13.52 5.04 22.35
C LEU A 170 13.27 3.57 22.00
N GLY A 171 14.28 2.95 21.36
CA GLY A 171 14.27 1.50 21.17
C GLY A 171 14.31 0.75 22.50
N VAL A 172 13.75 -0.43 22.53
CA VAL A 172 13.83 -1.36 23.67
C VAL A 172 14.59 -2.62 23.25
N SER A 173 15.12 -3.36 24.21
CA SER A 173 15.77 -4.65 23.91
C SER A 173 14.74 -5.69 23.46
N ASP A 174 15.19 -6.69 22.68
CA ASP A 174 14.35 -7.81 22.23
C ASP A 174 13.63 -8.52 23.38
N PHE A 175 14.33 -8.69 24.51
CA PHE A 175 13.77 -9.33 25.71
C PHE A 175 12.71 -8.46 26.41
N GLU A 176 12.89 -7.15 26.41
CA GLU A 176 11.93 -6.22 26.97
C GLU A 176 10.68 -6.16 26.08
N GLU A 177 10.84 -6.10 24.77
CA GLU A 177 9.72 -6.19 23.83
C GLU A 177 8.94 -7.50 24.02
N LEU A 178 9.65 -8.64 24.04
CA LEU A 178 9.02 -9.93 24.27
C LEU A 178 8.26 -9.95 25.59
N ALA A 179 8.83 -9.42 26.66
CA ALA A 179 8.16 -9.37 27.97
C ALA A 179 6.85 -8.58 27.92
N ARG A 180 6.75 -7.55 27.07
CA ARG A 180 5.54 -6.74 26.87
C ARG A 180 4.46 -7.46 26.08
N VAL A 181 4.83 -8.12 24.96
CA VAL A 181 3.87 -8.75 24.05
C VAL A 181 3.47 -10.17 24.45
N LYS A 182 4.37 -10.89 25.12
CA LYS A 182 4.20 -12.30 25.49
C LYS A 182 2.86 -12.61 26.20
N PRO A 183 2.44 -11.85 27.25
CA PRO A 183 1.17 -12.17 27.93
C PRO A 183 -0.05 -12.11 27.01
N ILE A 184 -0.05 -11.20 26.02
CA ILE A 184 -1.16 -11.05 25.07
C ILE A 184 -1.08 -12.16 24.01
N ILE A 185 0.11 -12.47 23.52
CA ILE A 185 0.32 -13.59 22.57
C ILE A 185 -0.15 -14.92 23.18
N ASP A 186 0.19 -15.18 24.45
CA ASP A 186 -0.23 -16.39 25.15
C ASP A 186 -1.77 -16.48 25.25
N LEU A 187 -2.45 -15.37 25.59
CA LEU A 187 -3.92 -15.32 25.64
C LEU A 187 -4.56 -15.54 24.26
N ILE A 188 -4.01 -14.92 23.21
CA ILE A 188 -4.47 -15.14 21.82
C ILE A 188 -4.37 -16.62 21.48
N TYR A 189 -3.27 -17.28 21.86
CA TYR A 189 -3.03 -18.68 21.59
C TYR A 189 -3.97 -19.59 22.41
N GLU A 190 -4.13 -19.35 23.71
CA GLU A 190 -4.99 -20.12 24.61
C GLU A 190 -6.47 -20.06 24.17
N HIS A 191 -6.93 -18.87 23.75
CA HIS A 191 -8.30 -18.66 23.27
C HIS A 191 -8.49 -18.98 21.79
N LYS A 192 -7.45 -19.42 21.08
CA LYS A 192 -7.44 -19.76 19.65
C LYS A 192 -8.03 -18.65 18.75
N LEU A 193 -7.73 -17.40 19.06
CA LEU A 193 -8.27 -16.27 18.29
C LEU A 193 -7.73 -16.24 16.86
N PHE A 194 -6.59 -16.85 16.59
CA PHE A 194 -6.03 -17.03 15.24
C PHE A 194 -6.93 -17.84 14.30
N ASP A 195 -7.94 -18.56 14.81
CA ASP A 195 -8.97 -19.21 13.99
C ASP A 195 -10.05 -18.21 13.51
N LYS A 196 -10.12 -17.02 14.11
CA LYS A 196 -11.14 -15.98 13.82
C LYS A 196 -10.61 -14.82 12.98
N ALA A 197 -9.34 -14.48 13.13
CA ALA A 197 -8.67 -13.40 12.41
C ALA A 197 -7.18 -13.74 12.21
N LEU A 198 -6.52 -13.08 11.23
CA LEU A 198 -5.07 -13.15 11.09
C LEU A 198 -4.40 -12.27 12.15
N PHE A 199 -3.26 -12.73 12.67
CA PHE A 199 -2.48 -11.96 13.64
C PHE A 199 -1.13 -11.54 13.07
N SER A 200 -0.82 -10.28 13.28
CA SER A 200 0.40 -9.58 12.89
C SER A 200 1.15 -9.12 14.12
N LEU A 201 2.48 -9.20 14.12
CA LEU A 201 3.32 -8.57 15.12
C LEU A 201 4.08 -7.40 14.48
N ASP A 202 3.84 -6.16 14.97
CA ASP A 202 4.59 -4.94 14.63
C ASP A 202 5.91 -4.95 15.40
N SER A 203 6.93 -5.55 14.80
CA SER A 203 8.24 -5.79 15.41
C SER A 203 9.32 -6.06 14.36
N TYR A 204 10.55 -5.69 14.71
CA TYR A 204 11.78 -6.08 14.00
C TYR A 204 12.73 -6.91 14.90
N SER A 205 12.22 -7.46 16.03
CA SER A 205 12.93 -8.37 16.93
C SER A 205 12.75 -9.82 16.49
N PRO A 206 13.82 -10.54 16.07
CA PRO A 206 13.71 -11.94 15.71
C PRO A 206 13.14 -12.82 16.84
N VAL A 207 13.45 -12.47 18.10
CA VAL A 207 13.02 -13.21 19.29
C VAL A 207 11.52 -13.09 19.50
N SER A 208 10.97 -11.87 19.45
CA SER A 208 9.54 -11.60 19.60
C SER A 208 8.74 -12.20 18.44
N LEU A 209 9.25 -12.06 17.22
CA LEU A 209 8.62 -12.59 16.01
C LEU A 209 8.57 -14.13 16.03
N GLU A 210 9.67 -14.81 16.38
CA GLU A 210 9.67 -16.28 16.46
C GLU A 210 8.67 -16.77 17.51
N TYR A 211 8.62 -16.12 18.67
CA TYR A 211 7.67 -16.46 19.73
C TYR A 211 6.21 -16.34 19.26
N ALA A 212 5.87 -15.27 18.56
CA ALA A 212 4.53 -15.02 18.04
C ALA A 212 4.13 -16.01 16.94
N LEU A 213 5.03 -16.24 15.96
CA LEU A 213 4.79 -17.16 14.86
C LEU A 213 4.58 -18.61 15.32
N GLN A 214 5.26 -19.04 16.40
CA GLN A 214 5.02 -20.34 17.03
C GLN A 214 3.63 -20.46 17.66
N ARG A 215 2.90 -19.34 17.83
CA ARG A 215 1.60 -19.24 18.51
C ARG A 215 0.47 -18.73 17.62
N GLY A 216 0.54 -19.04 16.33
CA GLY A 216 -0.55 -18.79 15.39
C GLY A 216 -0.54 -17.38 14.76
N PHE A 217 0.46 -16.55 15.04
CA PHE A 217 0.69 -15.36 14.24
C PHE A 217 1.18 -15.77 12.84
N SER A 218 0.79 -15.01 11.83
CA SER A 218 1.09 -15.33 10.43
C SER A 218 1.65 -14.16 9.63
N ILE A 219 1.71 -12.97 10.23
CA ILE A 219 2.19 -11.76 9.58
C ILE A 219 3.30 -11.12 10.42
N VAL A 220 4.41 -10.81 9.78
CA VAL A 220 5.53 -10.01 10.30
C VAL A 220 5.36 -8.61 9.75
N ASN A 221 5.05 -7.63 10.62
CA ASN A 221 4.96 -6.23 10.24
C ASN A 221 6.25 -5.51 10.68
N ASP A 222 7.23 -5.48 9.76
CA ASP A 222 8.56 -4.95 10.03
C ASP A 222 8.73 -3.57 9.39
N ILE A 223 8.76 -2.53 10.22
CA ILE A 223 8.96 -1.14 9.78
C ILE A 223 10.36 -0.89 9.16
N THR A 224 11.29 -1.84 9.34
CA THR A 224 12.64 -1.77 8.75
C THR A 224 12.76 -2.51 7.42
N ALA A 225 11.68 -3.15 6.96
CA ALA A 225 11.60 -3.91 5.72
C ALA A 225 12.73 -4.93 5.57
N LEU A 226 12.86 -5.81 6.56
CA LEU A 226 13.89 -6.86 6.63
C LEU A 226 15.33 -6.31 6.62
N ALA A 227 15.59 -5.16 7.28
CA ALA A 227 16.97 -4.69 7.44
C ALA A 227 17.84 -5.73 8.16
N ASN A 228 17.27 -6.44 9.16
CA ASN A 228 17.92 -7.54 9.86
C ASN A 228 17.63 -8.88 9.16
N ASP A 229 18.70 -9.58 8.75
CA ASP A 229 18.60 -10.89 8.09
C ASP A 229 18.02 -11.99 9.00
N ASP A 230 18.16 -11.88 10.32
CA ASP A 230 17.58 -12.84 11.25
C ASP A 230 16.04 -12.76 11.27
N VAL A 231 15.47 -11.56 11.10
CA VAL A 231 14.02 -11.38 10.87
C VAL A 231 13.58 -12.08 9.59
N ALA A 232 14.33 -11.93 8.50
CA ALA A 232 14.02 -12.60 7.24
C ALA A 232 14.09 -14.14 7.37
N ARG A 233 15.11 -14.67 8.10
CA ARG A 233 15.22 -16.11 8.36
C ARG A 233 14.07 -16.65 9.20
N VAL A 234 13.66 -15.91 10.23
CA VAL A 234 12.48 -16.27 11.05
C VAL A 234 11.21 -16.25 10.22
N ALA A 235 10.95 -15.19 9.46
CA ALA A 235 9.77 -15.12 8.60
C ALA A 235 9.71 -16.26 7.58
N ALA A 236 10.84 -16.57 6.91
CA ALA A 236 10.94 -17.67 5.96
C ALA A 236 10.71 -19.03 6.61
N LYS A 237 11.27 -19.27 7.80
CA LYS A 237 11.12 -20.53 8.56
C LYS A 237 9.66 -20.88 8.84
N TYR A 238 8.82 -19.88 9.09
CA TYR A 238 7.40 -20.05 9.42
C TYR A 238 6.46 -19.77 8.23
N ASP A 239 6.99 -19.57 7.01
CA ASP A 239 6.21 -19.21 5.80
C ASP A 239 5.27 -18.01 6.04
N ALA A 240 5.74 -17.04 6.85
CA ALA A 240 4.98 -15.86 7.25
C ALA A 240 4.82 -14.88 6.09
N THR A 241 3.71 -14.14 6.09
CA THR A 241 3.55 -12.95 5.27
C THR A 241 4.37 -11.81 5.86
N VAL A 242 5.09 -11.05 5.04
CA VAL A 242 5.92 -9.94 5.50
C VAL A 242 5.41 -8.62 4.95
N VAL A 243 5.18 -7.65 5.82
CA VAL A 243 4.95 -6.26 5.44
C VAL A 243 6.30 -5.58 5.26
N LEU A 244 6.57 -5.11 4.05
CA LEU A 244 7.73 -4.29 3.72
C LEU A 244 7.31 -2.82 3.77
N MET A 245 7.70 -2.10 4.82
CA MET A 245 7.34 -0.69 4.98
C MET A 245 8.51 0.22 4.60
N HIS A 246 8.24 1.26 3.80
CA HIS A 246 9.23 2.28 3.49
C HIS A 246 9.36 3.32 4.59
N MET A 247 10.59 3.51 5.07
CA MET A 247 10.97 4.59 5.98
C MET A 247 12.30 5.22 5.53
N GLN A 248 12.40 6.55 5.56
CA GLN A 248 13.68 7.25 5.40
C GLN A 248 14.28 7.56 6.78
N GLY A 249 15.54 7.17 7.00
CA GLY A 249 16.20 7.32 8.30
C GLY A 249 15.76 6.26 9.31
N ASP A 250 15.80 6.61 10.58
CA ASP A 250 15.39 5.79 11.71
C ASP A 250 14.25 6.46 12.50
N PRO A 251 13.51 5.74 13.37
CA PRO A 251 12.39 6.31 14.12
C PRO A 251 12.74 7.55 14.97
N GLN A 252 13.99 7.72 15.37
CA GLN A 252 14.43 8.84 16.21
C GLN A 252 14.66 10.11 15.39
N SER A 253 15.23 9.98 14.18
CA SER A 253 15.69 11.10 13.34
C SER A 253 14.81 11.33 12.10
N MET A 254 13.97 10.42 11.70
CA MET A 254 13.24 10.38 10.43
C MET A 254 12.40 11.64 10.11
N GLN A 255 12.03 12.44 11.11
CA GLN A 255 11.24 13.65 10.88
C GLN A 255 12.10 14.93 10.79
N GLN A 256 13.43 14.79 10.88
CA GLN A 256 14.36 15.90 10.73
C GLN A 256 14.62 16.14 9.23
N GLU A 257 13.90 17.10 8.65
CA GLU A 257 14.04 17.54 7.26
C GLU A 257 14.08 16.41 6.21
N PRO A 258 13.04 15.53 6.16
CA PRO A 258 13.02 14.45 5.19
C PRO A 258 13.00 15.01 3.77
N PHE A 259 13.95 14.58 2.94
CA PHE A 259 14.12 15.06 1.57
C PHE A 259 14.01 13.91 0.56
N TYR A 260 13.28 14.13 -0.50
CA TYR A 260 13.18 13.28 -1.69
C TYR A 260 13.25 14.16 -2.94
N GLU A 261 14.01 13.76 -3.91
CA GLU A 261 13.92 14.36 -5.24
C GLU A 261 12.58 14.00 -5.90
N ASN A 262 12.21 12.73 -5.81
CA ASN A 262 10.89 12.24 -6.22
C ASN A 262 10.47 11.07 -5.30
N VAL A 263 9.58 11.35 -4.36
CA VAL A 263 9.15 10.37 -3.35
C VAL A 263 8.50 9.11 -3.96
N LEU A 264 7.83 9.20 -5.12
CA LEU A 264 7.25 8.01 -5.77
C LEU A 264 8.34 7.09 -6.29
N LEU A 265 9.29 7.63 -7.05
CA LEU A 265 10.37 6.84 -7.66
C LEU A 265 11.36 6.28 -6.63
N GLU A 266 11.60 7.02 -5.53
CA GLU A 266 12.50 6.56 -4.48
C GLU A 266 11.87 5.45 -3.63
N VAL A 267 10.55 5.54 -3.36
CA VAL A 267 9.81 4.45 -2.70
C VAL A 267 9.69 3.24 -3.62
N ASP A 268 9.54 3.45 -4.93
CA ASP A 268 9.52 2.40 -5.95
C ASP A 268 10.85 1.61 -5.95
N ALA A 269 11.97 2.29 -6.10
CA ALA A 269 13.29 1.67 -6.06
C ALA A 269 13.57 0.94 -4.73
N PHE A 270 13.10 1.48 -3.61
CA PHE A 270 13.19 0.80 -2.32
C PHE A 270 12.41 -0.52 -2.32
N PHE A 271 11.18 -0.54 -2.85
CA PHE A 271 10.40 -1.77 -2.90
C PHE A 271 11.03 -2.80 -3.83
N GLU A 272 11.58 -2.41 -4.99
CA GLU A 272 12.34 -3.33 -5.85
C GLU A 272 13.44 -4.04 -5.08
N GLU A 273 14.26 -3.27 -4.34
CA GLU A 273 15.35 -3.83 -3.54
C GLU A 273 14.84 -4.77 -2.43
N ARG A 274 13.82 -4.34 -1.66
CA ARG A 274 13.31 -5.11 -0.53
C ARG A 274 12.55 -6.35 -0.95
N ILE A 275 11.82 -6.32 -2.05
CA ILE A 275 11.18 -7.49 -2.66
C ILE A 275 12.24 -8.49 -3.12
N ALA A 276 13.30 -8.03 -3.79
CA ALA A 276 14.41 -8.90 -4.17
C ALA A 276 15.09 -9.55 -2.96
N LYS A 277 15.31 -8.79 -1.88
CA LYS A 277 15.84 -9.31 -0.61
C LYS A 277 14.88 -10.36 -0.01
N ALA A 278 13.61 -10.09 0.13
CA ALA A 278 12.63 -11.03 0.65
C ALA A 278 12.64 -12.35 -0.14
N LYS A 279 12.59 -12.25 -1.47
CA LYS A 279 12.67 -13.43 -2.37
C LYS A 279 13.97 -14.22 -2.21
N SER A 280 15.11 -13.58 -1.95
CA SER A 280 16.39 -14.27 -1.73
C SER A 280 16.38 -15.15 -0.48
N PHE A 281 15.53 -14.86 0.51
CA PHE A 281 15.27 -15.70 1.68
C PHE A 281 14.13 -16.71 1.48
N GLY A 282 13.50 -16.75 0.29
CA GLY A 282 12.36 -17.63 0.00
C GLY A 282 10.99 -17.08 0.44
N ILE A 283 10.92 -15.81 0.84
CA ILE A 283 9.67 -15.16 1.25
C ILE A 283 8.93 -14.71 -0.01
N ASN A 284 7.72 -15.28 -0.22
CA ASN A 284 6.88 -14.97 -1.38
C ASN A 284 5.57 -14.26 -1.01
N LYS A 285 5.18 -14.30 0.27
CA LYS A 285 3.99 -13.64 0.81
C LYS A 285 4.39 -12.24 1.30
N ILE A 286 4.14 -11.23 0.49
CA ILE A 286 4.59 -9.85 0.73
C ILE A 286 3.38 -8.91 0.70
N ILE A 287 3.40 -7.92 1.58
CA ILE A 287 2.51 -6.75 1.59
C ILE A 287 3.42 -5.52 1.54
N LEU A 288 3.05 -4.50 0.76
CA LEU A 288 3.82 -3.26 0.65
C LEU A 288 3.11 -2.13 1.41
N ASP A 289 3.85 -1.40 2.24
CA ASP A 289 3.39 -0.18 2.93
C ASP A 289 4.30 0.99 2.60
N VAL A 290 3.76 2.02 1.97
CA VAL A 290 4.51 3.25 1.63
C VAL A 290 4.97 4.05 2.85
N GLY A 291 4.57 3.67 4.06
CA GLY A 291 5.04 4.25 5.32
C GLY A 291 4.60 5.70 5.50
N ILE A 292 3.28 5.96 5.47
CA ILE A 292 2.73 7.30 5.72
C ILE A 292 3.17 7.79 7.10
N GLY A 293 3.82 8.97 7.15
CA GLY A 293 4.31 9.60 8.38
C GLY A 293 5.69 9.11 8.86
N PHE A 294 6.37 8.24 8.11
CA PHE A 294 7.71 7.75 8.42
C PHE A 294 8.76 8.39 7.50
N GLY A 295 9.52 9.36 8.01
CA GLY A 295 10.53 10.08 7.23
C GLY A 295 9.95 10.84 6.03
N LYS A 296 8.82 11.53 6.19
CA LYS A 296 8.11 12.19 5.08
C LYS A 296 7.46 13.51 5.52
N SER A 297 7.57 14.54 4.68
CA SER A 297 6.84 15.78 4.83
C SER A 297 5.33 15.58 4.60
N LEU A 298 4.51 16.61 4.90
CA LEU A 298 3.08 16.58 4.56
C LEU A 298 2.87 16.36 3.07
N GLU A 299 3.59 17.09 2.23
CA GLU A 299 3.50 17.00 0.77
C GLU A 299 3.86 15.60 0.26
N HIS A 300 4.95 15.00 0.78
CA HIS A 300 5.34 13.62 0.42
C HIS A 300 4.24 12.61 0.74
N ASN A 301 3.62 12.72 1.93
CA ASN A 301 2.52 11.83 2.32
C ASN A 301 1.29 12.00 1.43
N LEU A 302 0.90 13.25 1.12
CA LEU A 302 -0.22 13.54 0.23
C LEU A 302 0.03 13.01 -1.19
N LYS A 303 1.25 13.17 -1.71
CA LYS A 303 1.65 12.68 -3.02
C LYS A 303 1.59 11.16 -3.10
N LEU A 304 2.10 10.44 -2.08
CA LEU A 304 2.03 8.99 -2.00
C LEU A 304 0.58 8.48 -1.94
N LEU A 305 -0.29 9.08 -1.14
CA LEU A 305 -1.70 8.70 -1.07
C LEU A 305 -2.46 9.01 -2.38
N LYS A 306 -2.17 10.16 -3.00
CA LYS A 306 -2.79 10.56 -4.27
C LYS A 306 -2.45 9.63 -5.43
N HIS A 307 -1.24 9.10 -5.44
CA HIS A 307 -0.72 8.23 -6.51
C HIS A 307 -0.43 6.82 -6.01
N HIS A 308 -1.17 6.35 -5.01
CA HIS A 308 -0.92 5.07 -4.35
C HIS A 308 -1.06 3.88 -5.32
N GLU A 309 -1.95 3.99 -6.32
CA GLU A 309 -2.15 3.01 -7.39
C GLU A 309 -0.87 2.72 -8.21
N HIS A 310 0.11 3.65 -8.19
CA HIS A 310 1.41 3.43 -8.82
C HIS A 310 2.05 2.11 -8.36
N PHE A 311 1.99 1.79 -7.07
CA PHE A 311 2.64 0.61 -6.49
C PHE A 311 1.93 -0.71 -6.78
N LEU A 312 0.76 -0.70 -7.42
CA LEU A 312 0.06 -1.92 -7.85
C LEU A 312 0.86 -2.71 -8.90
N HIS A 313 1.77 -2.06 -9.64
CA HIS A 313 2.60 -2.71 -10.64
C HIS A 313 3.52 -3.80 -10.07
N PHE A 314 3.83 -3.76 -8.77
CA PHE A 314 4.57 -4.83 -8.11
C PHE A 314 3.76 -6.13 -7.93
N GLY A 315 2.44 -6.09 -8.08
CA GLY A 315 1.55 -7.25 -7.98
C GLY A 315 1.34 -7.77 -6.56
N TYR A 316 1.64 -6.97 -5.52
CA TYR A 316 1.43 -7.31 -4.12
C TYR A 316 0.30 -6.48 -3.50
N PRO A 317 -0.38 -7.01 -2.45
CA PRO A 317 -1.32 -6.21 -1.67
C PRO A 317 -0.66 -4.95 -1.10
N LEU A 318 -1.41 -3.84 -1.09
CA LEU A 318 -0.95 -2.57 -0.55
C LEU A 318 -1.62 -2.28 0.79
N LEU A 319 -0.82 -1.90 1.77
CA LEU A 319 -1.25 -1.49 3.11
C LEU A 319 -1.09 0.01 3.28
N VAL A 320 -2.08 0.65 3.93
CA VAL A 320 -1.99 2.05 4.36
C VAL A 320 -2.36 2.20 5.82
N GLY A 321 -1.46 2.80 6.60
CA GLY A 321 -1.66 3.19 7.98
C GLY A 321 -1.66 4.71 8.14
N ALA A 322 -2.80 5.38 7.92
CA ALA A 322 -2.95 6.84 8.07
C ALA A 322 -3.81 7.25 9.27
N SER A 323 -4.27 6.27 10.07
CA SER A 323 -5.19 6.48 11.20
C SER A 323 -4.59 7.41 12.25
N ARG A 324 -5.31 8.50 12.54
CA ARG A 324 -5.00 9.52 13.56
C ARG A 324 -3.62 10.18 13.43
N LYS A 325 -2.94 10.04 12.26
CA LYS A 325 -1.59 10.58 12.04
C LYS A 325 -1.55 12.11 12.04
N SER A 326 -0.38 12.65 12.36
CA SER A 326 -0.14 14.09 12.50
C SER A 326 -0.35 14.90 11.20
N MET A 327 -0.35 14.24 10.04
CA MET A 327 -0.66 14.90 8.78
C MET A 327 -2.07 15.51 8.76
N ILE A 328 -3.04 14.92 9.48
CA ILE A 328 -4.40 15.46 9.61
C ILE A 328 -4.35 16.81 10.34
N ASP A 329 -3.63 16.86 11.45
CA ASP A 329 -3.41 18.09 12.24
C ASP A 329 -2.67 19.18 11.46
N LYS A 330 -1.70 18.78 10.61
CA LYS A 330 -0.98 19.72 9.73
C LYS A 330 -1.86 20.32 8.62
N ILE A 331 -2.94 19.64 8.23
CA ILE A 331 -3.92 20.15 7.25
C ILE A 331 -4.93 21.05 7.94
N ILE A 332 -5.47 20.56 9.05
CA ILE A 332 -6.43 21.27 9.89
C ILE A 332 -6.15 20.93 11.35
N PRO A 333 -5.90 21.94 12.22
CA PRO A 333 -5.63 21.69 13.65
C PRO A 333 -6.69 20.82 14.27
N THR A 334 -6.30 19.61 14.70
CA THR A 334 -7.24 18.59 15.20
C THR A 334 -6.56 17.73 16.27
N PRO A 335 -7.07 17.68 17.51
CA PRO A 335 -6.57 16.79 18.56
C PRO A 335 -6.67 15.32 18.16
N ILE A 336 -5.76 14.48 18.64
CA ILE A 336 -5.68 13.05 18.26
C ILE A 336 -7.03 12.32 18.39
N PRO A 337 -7.82 12.48 19.47
CA PRO A 337 -9.11 11.77 19.60
C PRO A 337 -10.15 12.16 18.54
N GLU A 338 -10.03 13.35 17.96
CA GLU A 338 -11.00 13.91 17.01
C GLU A 338 -10.61 13.63 15.54
N ARG A 339 -9.48 12.94 15.27
CA ARG A 339 -8.95 12.71 13.93
C ARG A 339 -9.65 11.59 13.14
N LEU A 340 -10.77 11.04 13.65
CA LEU A 340 -11.49 9.94 12.98
C LEU A 340 -11.95 10.33 11.57
N ALA A 341 -12.60 11.49 11.42
CA ALA A 341 -13.11 11.93 10.12
C ALA A 341 -12.00 12.09 9.07
N GLY A 342 -10.85 12.68 9.46
CA GLY A 342 -9.67 12.78 8.60
C GLY A 342 -9.06 11.41 8.27
N SER A 343 -9.05 10.47 9.23
CA SER A 343 -8.58 9.10 9.03
C SER A 343 -9.43 8.36 8.01
N LEU A 344 -10.77 8.47 8.11
CA LEU A 344 -11.70 7.88 7.15
C LEU A 344 -11.49 8.45 5.75
N ALA A 345 -11.39 9.78 5.62
CA ALA A 345 -11.17 10.43 4.31
C ALA A 345 -9.89 9.93 3.62
N LEU A 346 -8.77 9.82 4.37
CA LEU A 346 -7.51 9.32 3.84
C LEU A 346 -7.58 7.84 3.45
N HIS A 347 -8.20 6.99 4.29
CA HIS A 347 -8.29 5.56 4.04
C HIS A 347 -9.27 5.20 2.92
N LEU A 348 -10.43 5.87 2.82
CA LEU A 348 -11.35 5.69 1.70
C LEU A 348 -10.65 6.06 0.38
N LYS A 349 -9.90 7.17 0.38
CA LYS A 349 -9.13 7.56 -0.80
C LYS A 349 -8.00 6.58 -1.13
N ALA A 350 -7.30 6.06 -0.11
CA ALA A 350 -6.29 5.02 -0.31
C ALA A 350 -6.89 3.73 -0.90
N TYR A 351 -8.08 3.32 -0.42
CA TYR A 351 -8.80 2.16 -0.98
C TYR A 351 -9.17 2.38 -2.44
N GLU A 352 -9.73 3.54 -2.81
CA GLU A 352 -10.00 3.89 -4.21
C GLU A 352 -8.76 3.86 -5.09
N HIS A 353 -7.56 4.08 -4.50
CA HIS A 353 -6.27 4.02 -5.17
C HIS A 353 -5.53 2.68 -4.94
N GLY A 354 -6.27 1.60 -4.66
CA GLY A 354 -5.77 0.23 -4.67
C GLY A 354 -5.21 -0.29 -3.36
N ALA A 355 -5.29 0.44 -2.24
CA ALA A 355 -4.98 -0.13 -0.93
C ALA A 355 -6.01 -1.19 -0.56
N THR A 356 -5.56 -2.40 -0.28
CA THR A 356 -6.44 -3.52 0.13
C THR A 356 -6.41 -3.77 1.63
N ILE A 357 -5.42 -3.24 2.35
CA ILE A 357 -5.29 -3.38 3.80
C ILE A 357 -5.21 -2.00 4.44
N LEU A 358 -6.10 -1.71 5.39
CA LEU A 358 -6.15 -0.44 6.10
C LEU A 358 -5.88 -0.66 7.58
N ARG A 359 -4.74 -0.14 8.07
CA ARG A 359 -4.29 -0.26 9.46
C ARG A 359 -4.86 0.87 10.30
N VAL A 360 -5.76 0.54 11.26
CA VAL A 360 -6.65 1.52 11.89
C VAL A 360 -6.80 1.33 13.40
N HIS A 361 -7.10 2.42 14.13
CA HIS A 361 -7.51 2.37 15.54
C HIS A 361 -9.03 2.14 15.67
N ASP A 362 -9.84 2.68 14.74
CA ASP A 362 -11.30 2.72 14.82
C ASP A 362 -11.92 1.73 13.82
N VAL A 363 -11.91 0.42 14.18
CA VAL A 363 -12.30 -0.68 13.27
C VAL A 363 -13.73 -0.50 12.77
N LYS A 364 -14.71 -0.40 13.66
CA LYS A 364 -16.14 -0.31 13.33
C LYS A 364 -16.46 0.78 12.31
N ALA A 365 -15.88 1.97 12.51
CA ALA A 365 -16.11 3.11 11.64
C ALA A 365 -15.53 2.88 10.22
N HIS A 366 -14.35 2.23 10.14
CA HIS A 366 -13.73 1.91 8.86
C HIS A 366 -14.47 0.80 8.10
N VAL A 367 -14.85 -0.27 8.80
CA VAL A 367 -15.67 -1.34 8.20
C VAL A 367 -16.97 -0.80 7.65
N GLN A 368 -17.67 0.07 8.41
CA GLN A 368 -18.90 0.72 7.95
C GLN A 368 -18.66 1.57 6.70
N ALA A 369 -17.65 2.45 6.73
CA ALA A 369 -17.38 3.38 5.64
C ALA A 369 -16.96 2.66 4.35
N LEU A 370 -16.09 1.64 4.46
CA LEU A 370 -15.63 0.83 3.33
C LEU A 370 -16.77 -0.01 2.74
N SER A 371 -17.63 -0.59 3.58
CA SER A 371 -18.80 -1.35 3.12
C SER A 371 -19.79 -0.47 2.34
N VAL A 372 -20.01 0.76 2.80
CA VAL A 372 -20.85 1.74 2.08
C VAL A 372 -20.21 2.13 0.75
N LEU A 373 -18.91 2.45 0.73
CA LEU A 373 -18.21 2.81 -0.49
C LEU A 373 -18.23 1.65 -1.50
N ARG A 374 -17.98 0.42 -1.05
CA ARG A 374 -18.04 -0.79 -1.89
C ARG A 374 -19.45 -0.98 -2.48
N ALA A 375 -20.48 -0.82 -1.67
CA ALA A 375 -21.87 -0.91 -2.15
C ALA A 375 -22.18 0.14 -3.22
N LEU A 376 -21.69 1.39 -3.05
CA LEU A 376 -21.84 2.45 -4.05
C LEU A 376 -21.11 2.09 -5.37
N ASN A 377 -19.89 1.55 -5.29
CA ASN A 377 -19.13 1.18 -6.48
C ASN A 377 -19.74 -0.01 -7.24
N LEU A 378 -20.42 -0.92 -6.55
CA LEU A 378 -21.12 -2.07 -7.15
C LEU A 378 -22.53 -1.73 -7.64
N THR A 379 -23.05 -0.55 -7.34
CA THR A 379 -24.39 -0.11 -7.81
C THR A 379 -24.29 0.32 -9.27
N ILE A 380 -25.17 -0.22 -10.11
CA ILE A 380 -25.25 0.04 -11.55
C ILE A 380 -26.30 1.10 -11.85
#